data_bf22c7b3165d61da495c6f8494ac8ccd
#
_entry.id   bf22c7b3165d61da495c6f8494ac8ccd
#
_cell.length_a   1.000
_cell.length_b   1.000
_cell.length_c   1.000
_cell.angle_alpha   90.00
_cell.angle_beta   90.00
_cell.angle_gamma   90.00
#
_symmetry.space_group_name_H-M   'P 1'
#
loop_
_entity.id
_entity.type
_entity.pdbx_description
1 polymer ?
#
loop_
_entity_poly.entity_id
_entity_poly.type
_entity_poly.pdbx_seq_one_letter_code
_entity_poly.pdbx_strand_id
1 'polypeptide(L)'
;MSVLVATLLFLMAARAPESSAEHADLVLLSAKIWTGDSTRPQATALAARGGRIVAVGSDAEVGKLRGPKTVVVDGKGRRVVPGFIDSHTHMSMGGFNLLAVDLRHTKDPADFTRKLAAFARTRPAGLWMTDGAWDHQVWADPVLPTRALLDPATGDRPACLSRTDGHMAVCNSRALALARVSRETPDPPGGVIVRDARGEPTGLLKDAAMDLVWAVRPARTASEVEEALRIAVRHAAENGVTSVQDLPGNAADLDAWEVLRREGKLTVRVDYRPSLSEWQKARDRRARMKNDEWLRIGGVKGYVDGSLGSSTALFFEPYADDSKTSGVYASEAIPLEKLEARVAAADAAGLQVEVHAIGDRANAEILAVFERVAKRNGAKDRRFRIEHAQHLRRADITRFAKLGVIASMQPYHAIDDGRWAQKRIGLERSRTTYAFRSLLDAGALLAFGSDWDVAPLSPISGIDAAVNRRTLDGKNPKGWIPEQKIGVEEALRAYTSTAARAGFAEKEKGSLAVGKLADFVVLSRDVLSIPPGEIPDTRVDATVVGGQIVYSR
;
A
#
# COMPACT_ATOMS: atom_id res chain seq x y z
N MET A 1 74.91 22.36 -55.18
CA MET A 1 74.83 22.39 -53.69
C MET A 1 73.37 22.21 -53.34
N SER A 2 72.99 20.96 -53.01
CA SER A 2 71.59 20.61 -52.65
C SER A 2 71.57 20.46 -51.17
N VAL A 3 70.64 21.16 -50.49
CA VAL A 3 70.42 21.07 -49.07
C VAL A 3 69.19 20.18 -48.88
N LEU A 4 69.39 19.01 -48.28
CA LEU A 4 68.31 18.10 -47.78
C LEU A 4 67.76 18.64 -46.46
N VAL A 5 66.44 18.96 -46.46
CA VAL A 5 65.72 19.24 -45.21
C VAL A 5 64.99 17.94 -44.77
N ALA A 6 65.43 17.36 -43.64
CA ALA A 6 64.79 16.22 -43.06
C ALA A 6 63.66 16.70 -42.15
N THR A 7 62.41 16.35 -42.50
CA THR A 7 61.22 16.62 -41.66
C THR A 7 60.99 15.44 -40.73
N LEU A 8 61.17 15.65 -39.41
CA LEU A 8 60.81 14.68 -38.35
C LEU A 8 59.28 14.75 -38.12
N LEU A 9 58.56 13.71 -38.51
CA LEU A 9 57.15 13.51 -38.10
C LEU A 9 57.15 12.94 -36.67
N PHE A 10 56.68 13.74 -35.71
CA PHE A 10 56.27 13.25 -34.38
C PHE A 10 54.87 12.60 -34.51
N LEU A 11 54.80 11.27 -34.44
CA LEU A 11 53.54 10.56 -34.22
C LEU A 11 53.13 10.78 -32.75
N MET A 12 52.22 11.73 -32.51
CA MET A 12 51.44 11.75 -31.30
C MET A 12 50.40 10.61 -31.39
N ALA A 13 50.66 9.52 -30.65
CA ALA A 13 49.64 8.51 -30.42
C ALA A 13 48.50 9.16 -29.60
N ALA A 14 47.42 9.53 -30.28
CA ALA A 14 46.18 9.90 -29.61
C ALA A 14 45.68 8.69 -28.83
N ARG A 15 45.79 8.73 -27.48
CA ARG A 15 45.04 7.81 -26.62
C ARG A 15 43.57 7.99 -26.94
N ALA A 16 42.95 6.95 -27.51
CA ALA A 16 41.51 6.89 -27.63
C ALA A 16 40.90 7.16 -26.27
N PRO A 17 39.82 7.96 -26.16
CA PRO A 17 39.15 8.12 -24.89
C PRO A 17 38.66 6.76 -24.42
N GLU A 18 39.14 6.31 -23.26
CA GLU A 18 38.60 5.11 -22.57
C GLU A 18 37.07 5.29 -22.52
N SER A 19 36.37 4.40 -23.18
CA SER A 19 34.93 4.37 -23.23
C SER A 19 34.40 4.32 -21.78
N SER A 20 33.76 5.40 -21.34
CA SER A 20 33.05 5.47 -20.04
C SER A 20 31.91 4.44 -19.92
N ALA A 21 31.73 3.61 -20.96
CA ALA A 21 30.70 2.60 -21.07
C ALA A 21 31.01 1.26 -20.35
N GLU A 22 32.23 1.06 -19.86
CA GLU A 22 32.65 -0.23 -19.30
C GLU A 22 32.42 -0.38 -17.81
N HIS A 23 32.33 0.70 -17.03
CA HIS A 23 32.21 0.62 -15.56
C HIS A 23 30.76 0.81 -15.07
N ALA A 24 30.47 0.17 -13.94
CA ALA A 24 29.18 0.32 -13.25
C ALA A 24 29.15 1.62 -12.41
N ASP A 25 27.96 2.17 -12.22
CA ASP A 25 27.75 3.31 -11.32
C ASP A 25 27.74 2.85 -9.86
N LEU A 26 27.18 1.64 -9.61
CA LEU A 26 27.16 1.01 -8.30
C LEU A 26 27.52 -0.47 -8.42
N VAL A 27 28.31 -0.96 -7.47
CA VAL A 27 28.62 -2.39 -7.27
C VAL A 27 28.33 -2.78 -5.83
N LEU A 28 27.52 -3.80 -5.64
CA LEU A 28 27.31 -4.46 -4.35
C LEU A 28 28.13 -5.76 -4.34
N LEU A 29 28.94 -5.95 -3.32
CA LEU A 29 29.78 -7.13 -3.12
C LEU A 29 29.51 -7.77 -1.75
N SER A 30 29.98 -9.00 -1.58
CA SER A 30 29.98 -9.72 -0.29
C SER A 30 28.59 -9.79 0.36
N ALA A 31 27.56 -10.04 -0.42
CA ALA A 31 26.17 -10.13 0.03
C ALA A 31 25.61 -11.55 -0.08
N LYS A 32 24.53 -11.84 0.63
CA LYS A 32 23.66 -13.00 0.40
C LYS A 32 22.43 -12.55 -0.39
N ILE A 33 22.52 -12.52 -1.71
CA ILE A 33 21.45 -12.01 -2.56
C ILE A 33 20.44 -13.13 -2.85
N TRP A 34 19.17 -12.92 -2.45
CA TRP A 34 18.04 -13.64 -2.99
C TRP A 34 17.47 -12.82 -4.14
N THR A 35 17.60 -13.34 -5.35
CA THR A 35 17.30 -12.55 -6.54
C THR A 35 15.80 -12.48 -6.88
N GLY A 36 15.00 -13.43 -6.38
CA GLY A 36 13.61 -13.60 -6.81
C GLY A 36 13.46 -14.13 -8.24
N ASP A 37 14.58 -14.44 -8.93
CA ASP A 37 14.64 -15.03 -10.26
C ASP A 37 14.94 -16.54 -10.14
N SER A 38 14.04 -17.37 -10.65
CA SER A 38 14.17 -18.84 -10.59
C SER A 38 15.35 -19.38 -11.41
N THR A 39 15.83 -18.63 -12.41
CA THR A 39 16.97 -19.05 -13.25
C THR A 39 18.30 -18.83 -12.55
N ARG A 40 18.37 -17.89 -11.62
CA ARG A 40 19.55 -17.59 -10.78
C ARG A 40 19.07 -17.18 -9.38
N PRO A 41 18.62 -18.09 -8.53
CA PRO A 41 17.93 -17.74 -7.28
C PRO A 41 18.82 -17.05 -6.25
N GLN A 42 20.15 -17.21 -6.35
CA GLN A 42 21.12 -16.64 -5.42
C GLN A 42 22.35 -16.07 -6.14
N ALA A 43 22.95 -15.06 -5.53
CA ALA A 43 24.21 -14.45 -5.95
C ALA A 43 24.94 -13.84 -4.73
N THR A 44 26.21 -13.44 -4.91
CA THR A 44 26.95 -12.71 -3.86
C THR A 44 27.18 -11.24 -4.22
N ALA A 45 26.99 -10.87 -5.50
CA ALA A 45 27.24 -9.54 -5.99
C ALA A 45 26.28 -9.14 -7.11
N LEU A 46 26.08 -7.83 -7.28
CA LEU A 46 25.41 -7.23 -8.42
C LEU A 46 26.06 -5.89 -8.80
N ALA A 47 25.92 -5.51 -10.07
CA ALA A 47 26.32 -4.20 -10.57
C ALA A 47 25.18 -3.50 -11.27
N ALA A 48 25.09 -2.18 -11.09
CA ALA A 48 24.11 -1.31 -11.73
C ALA A 48 24.78 -0.20 -12.56
N ARG A 49 24.17 0.15 -13.67
CA ARG A 49 24.54 1.26 -14.55
C ARG A 49 23.27 1.91 -15.13
N GLY A 50 23.19 3.23 -15.13
CA GLY A 50 22.04 3.96 -15.65
C GLY A 50 20.72 3.56 -14.99
N GLY A 51 20.77 3.23 -13.68
CA GLY A 51 19.61 2.78 -12.92
C GLY A 51 19.18 1.34 -13.15
N ARG A 52 19.91 0.56 -13.99
CA ARG A 52 19.58 -0.83 -14.30
C ARG A 52 20.69 -1.79 -13.91
N ILE A 53 20.30 -3.02 -13.60
CA ILE A 53 21.23 -4.11 -13.27
C ILE A 53 21.93 -4.54 -14.58
N VAL A 54 23.26 -4.52 -14.57
CA VAL A 54 24.10 -4.92 -15.71
C VAL A 54 24.81 -6.26 -15.46
N ALA A 55 24.96 -6.66 -14.21
CA ALA A 55 25.51 -7.97 -13.84
C ALA A 55 24.95 -8.46 -12.50
N VAL A 56 24.75 -9.77 -12.38
CA VAL A 56 24.42 -10.49 -11.13
C VAL A 56 25.26 -11.76 -11.12
N GLY A 57 26.03 -12.00 -10.05
CA GLY A 57 26.89 -13.18 -10.00
C GLY A 57 27.74 -13.25 -8.74
N SER A 58 28.98 -13.70 -8.92
CA SER A 58 30.00 -13.72 -7.85
C SER A 58 30.72 -12.38 -7.71
N ASP A 59 31.34 -12.16 -6.56
CA ASP A 59 32.17 -10.97 -6.28
C ASP A 59 33.30 -10.82 -7.31
N ALA A 60 33.90 -11.95 -7.73
CA ALA A 60 34.98 -11.95 -8.72
C ALA A 60 34.53 -11.52 -10.12
N GLU A 61 33.32 -11.90 -10.52
CA GLU A 61 32.73 -11.52 -11.82
C GLU A 61 32.31 -10.05 -11.82
N VAL A 62 31.54 -9.65 -10.82
CA VAL A 62 30.94 -8.33 -10.72
C VAL A 62 31.97 -7.25 -10.37
N GLY A 63 32.97 -7.62 -9.53
CA GLY A 63 34.06 -6.71 -9.14
C GLY A 63 34.87 -6.15 -10.33
N LYS A 64 34.91 -6.85 -11.45
CA LYS A 64 35.57 -6.39 -12.70
C LYS A 64 34.92 -5.17 -13.32
N LEU A 65 33.66 -4.89 -12.99
CA LEU A 65 32.91 -3.72 -13.48
C LEU A 65 33.16 -2.46 -12.64
N ARG A 66 34.01 -2.57 -11.60
CA ARG A 66 34.34 -1.43 -10.77
C ARG A 66 35.29 -0.48 -11.51
N GLY A 67 34.97 0.79 -11.52
CA GLY A 67 35.78 1.88 -12.02
C GLY A 67 36.05 2.97 -10.98
N PRO A 68 36.81 4.01 -11.32
CA PRO A 68 37.21 5.06 -10.37
C PRO A 68 36.05 5.83 -9.72
N LYS A 69 34.88 5.89 -10.41
CA LYS A 69 33.68 6.61 -9.94
C LYS A 69 32.58 5.67 -9.41
N THR A 70 32.83 4.37 -9.42
CA THR A 70 31.85 3.37 -8.98
C THR A 70 31.61 3.46 -7.47
N VAL A 71 30.37 3.62 -7.04
CA VAL A 71 29.96 3.46 -5.65
C VAL A 71 30.03 1.99 -5.29
N VAL A 72 30.85 1.63 -4.29
CA VAL A 72 30.97 0.26 -3.82
C VAL A 72 30.22 0.11 -2.52
N VAL A 73 29.24 -0.80 -2.51
CA VAL A 73 28.47 -1.19 -1.32
C VAL A 73 29.00 -2.54 -0.83
N ASP A 74 29.50 -2.58 0.39
CA ASP A 74 29.87 -3.84 1.05
C ASP A 74 28.64 -4.44 1.75
N GLY A 75 28.19 -5.57 1.25
CA GLY A 75 27.07 -6.31 1.80
C GLY A 75 27.36 -6.92 3.18
N LYS A 76 28.64 -7.11 3.55
CA LYS A 76 29.07 -7.70 4.85
C LYS A 76 28.36 -9.01 5.19
N GLY A 77 28.09 -9.84 4.17
CA GLY A 77 27.35 -11.09 4.31
C GLY A 77 25.86 -10.94 4.64
N ARG A 78 25.31 -9.72 4.59
CA ARG A 78 23.90 -9.45 4.87
C ARG A 78 22.99 -9.95 3.76
N ARG A 79 21.72 -10.20 4.10
CA ARG A 79 20.69 -10.57 3.14
C ARG A 79 20.32 -9.36 2.29
N VAL A 80 20.29 -9.57 0.96
CA VAL A 80 19.79 -8.60 -0.01
C VAL A 80 18.63 -9.24 -0.77
N VAL A 81 17.55 -8.47 -0.93
CA VAL A 81 16.34 -8.88 -1.65
C VAL A 81 15.96 -7.81 -2.68
N PRO A 82 15.17 -8.13 -3.71
CA PRO A 82 14.59 -7.11 -4.58
C PRO A 82 13.86 -6.05 -3.74
N GLY A 83 13.87 -4.82 -4.21
CA GLY A 83 13.12 -3.74 -3.58
C GLY A 83 11.67 -4.13 -3.38
N PHE A 84 11.15 -3.89 -2.18
CA PHE A 84 9.77 -4.22 -1.86
C PHE A 84 8.81 -3.35 -2.68
N ILE A 85 7.75 -3.97 -3.14
CA ILE A 85 6.64 -3.33 -3.84
C ILE A 85 5.42 -3.44 -2.94
N ASP A 86 4.93 -2.30 -2.48
CA ASP A 86 3.68 -2.25 -1.75
C ASP A 86 2.52 -2.14 -2.75
N SER A 87 1.67 -3.17 -2.80
CA SER A 87 0.60 -3.26 -3.80
C SER A 87 -0.65 -2.46 -3.43
N HIS A 88 -0.68 -1.82 -2.26
CA HIS A 88 -1.85 -1.08 -1.78
C HIS A 88 -1.43 -0.06 -0.72
N THR A 89 -1.38 1.21 -1.09
CA THR A 89 -1.05 2.31 -0.18
C THR A 89 -1.94 3.54 -0.43
N HIS A 90 -2.01 4.40 0.56
CA HIS A 90 -2.63 5.72 0.53
C HIS A 90 -1.59 6.77 0.92
N MET A 91 -0.64 7.04 0.00
CA MET A 91 0.59 7.78 0.31
C MET A 91 0.35 9.20 0.84
N SER A 92 -0.58 9.94 0.25
CA SER A 92 -0.90 11.29 0.74
C SER A 92 -1.57 11.24 2.12
N MET A 93 -2.49 10.30 2.34
CA MET A 93 -3.14 10.12 3.65
C MET A 93 -2.13 9.74 4.73
N GLY A 94 -1.25 8.77 4.43
CA GLY A 94 -0.19 8.37 5.34
C GLY A 94 0.78 9.51 5.66
N GLY A 95 1.14 10.33 4.67
CA GLY A 95 1.93 11.54 4.87
C GLY A 95 1.24 12.54 5.80
N PHE A 96 -0.05 12.78 5.62
CA PHE A 96 -0.84 13.63 6.52
C PHE A 96 -0.96 13.03 7.92
N ASN A 97 -1.13 11.71 8.05
CA ASN A 97 -1.17 11.04 9.36
C ASN A 97 0.17 11.16 10.11
N LEU A 98 1.31 11.13 9.42
CA LEU A 98 2.62 11.40 10.05
C LEU A 98 2.76 12.85 10.54
N LEU A 99 1.97 13.78 10.00
CA LEU A 99 1.90 15.19 10.42
C LEU A 99 0.79 15.44 11.44
N ALA A 100 -0.13 14.49 11.64
CA ALA A 100 -1.29 14.60 12.53
C ALA A 100 -0.98 14.13 13.96
N VAL A 101 -2.00 14.17 14.82
CA VAL A 101 -1.93 13.54 16.14
C VAL A 101 -1.93 12.02 16.00
N ASP A 102 -0.98 11.34 16.63
CA ASP A 102 -1.00 9.85 16.68
C ASP A 102 -1.94 9.37 17.78
N LEU A 103 -3.13 8.89 17.38
CA LEU A 103 -4.15 8.31 18.27
C LEU A 103 -4.25 6.78 18.13
N ARG A 104 -3.51 6.15 17.21
CA ARG A 104 -3.56 4.71 16.92
C ARG A 104 -3.32 3.85 18.17
N HIS A 105 -2.38 4.27 19.00
CA HIS A 105 -1.95 3.52 20.18
C HIS A 105 -2.47 4.11 21.48
N THR A 106 -3.61 4.80 21.46
CA THR A 106 -4.28 5.25 22.68
C THR A 106 -4.85 4.05 23.43
N LYS A 107 -4.73 4.07 24.78
CA LYS A 107 -5.05 2.92 25.63
C LYS A 107 -6.51 2.90 26.10
N ASP A 108 -7.11 4.08 26.13
CA ASP A 108 -8.46 4.33 26.63
C ASP A 108 -8.96 5.72 26.19
N PRO A 109 -10.24 6.06 26.43
CA PRO A 109 -10.79 7.38 26.11
C PRO A 109 -10.06 8.56 26.77
N ALA A 110 -9.51 8.38 27.98
CA ALA A 110 -8.80 9.46 28.68
C ALA A 110 -7.44 9.75 28.02
N ASP A 111 -6.71 8.71 27.62
CA ASP A 111 -5.45 8.84 26.86
C ASP A 111 -5.69 9.47 25.50
N PHE A 112 -6.77 9.09 24.81
CA PHE A 112 -7.21 9.71 23.55
C PHE A 112 -7.41 11.22 23.73
N THR A 113 -8.26 11.62 24.67
CA THR A 113 -8.54 13.04 24.94
C THR A 113 -7.28 13.82 25.34
N ARG A 114 -6.42 13.23 26.18
CA ARG A 114 -5.16 13.83 26.63
C ARG A 114 -4.19 14.10 25.46
N LYS A 115 -3.96 13.12 24.59
CA LYS A 115 -3.09 13.28 23.42
C LYS A 115 -3.66 14.30 22.44
N LEU A 116 -4.97 14.26 22.18
CA LEU A 116 -5.64 15.21 21.32
C LEU A 116 -5.51 16.64 21.85
N ALA A 117 -5.73 16.86 23.16
CA ALA A 117 -5.58 18.16 23.79
C ALA A 117 -4.14 18.67 23.74
N ALA A 118 -3.15 17.79 23.93
CA ALA A 118 -1.74 18.18 23.80
C ALA A 118 -1.42 18.66 22.38
N PHE A 119 -1.88 17.93 21.37
CA PHE A 119 -1.70 18.30 19.96
C PHE A 119 -2.44 19.58 19.60
N ALA A 120 -3.69 19.75 20.05
CA ALA A 120 -4.49 20.95 19.81
C ALA A 120 -3.80 22.24 20.27
N ARG A 121 -3.07 22.20 21.40
CA ARG A 121 -2.30 23.34 21.90
C ARG A 121 -1.16 23.77 20.97
N THR A 122 -0.64 22.87 20.15
CA THR A 122 0.44 23.19 19.18
C THR A 122 -0.09 23.78 17.88
N ARG A 123 -1.42 23.80 17.66
CA ARG A 123 -2.03 24.22 16.40
C ARG A 123 -2.68 25.60 16.53
N PRO A 124 -2.60 26.45 15.50
CA PRO A 124 -3.30 27.72 15.46
C PRO A 124 -4.81 27.59 15.70
N ALA A 125 -5.42 28.61 16.26
CA ALA A 125 -6.87 28.65 16.41
C ALA A 125 -7.57 28.61 15.05
N GLY A 126 -8.73 27.93 14.97
CA GLY A 126 -9.55 27.87 13.76
C GLY A 126 -9.11 26.86 12.70
N LEU A 127 -7.90 26.28 12.81
CA LEU A 127 -7.51 25.21 11.89
C LEU A 127 -8.28 23.93 12.18
N TRP A 128 -8.67 23.25 11.11
CA TRP A 128 -9.25 21.92 11.17
C TRP A 128 -8.23 20.90 11.70
N MET A 129 -8.69 20.04 12.59
CA MET A 129 -7.95 18.88 13.06
C MET A 129 -8.56 17.64 12.40
N THR A 130 -7.76 16.95 11.62
CA THR A 130 -8.18 15.78 10.83
C THR A 130 -7.18 14.65 10.99
N ASP A 131 -7.48 13.51 10.40
CA ASP A 131 -6.61 12.33 10.39
C ASP A 131 -6.51 11.72 11.81
N GLY A 132 -5.39 11.18 12.25
CA GLY A 132 -5.16 10.72 13.63
C GLY A 132 -5.24 9.21 13.83
N ALA A 133 -5.83 8.48 12.90
CA ALA A 133 -5.79 7.01 12.82
C ALA A 133 -6.15 6.28 14.13
N TRP A 134 -7.19 6.73 14.84
CA TRP A 134 -7.61 6.13 16.11
C TRP A 134 -8.19 4.72 15.92
N ASP A 135 -8.05 3.87 16.96
CA ASP A 135 -8.66 2.56 17.00
C ASP A 135 -9.18 2.24 18.41
N HIS A 136 -10.51 2.23 18.58
CA HIS A 136 -11.14 1.89 19.84
C HIS A 136 -11.03 0.39 20.19
N GLN A 137 -10.74 -0.47 19.22
CA GLN A 137 -10.64 -1.92 19.44
C GLN A 137 -9.38 -2.30 20.26
N VAL A 138 -8.39 -1.40 20.34
CA VAL A 138 -7.21 -1.60 21.20
C VAL A 138 -7.46 -1.22 22.66
N TRP A 139 -8.60 -0.57 22.98
CA TRP A 139 -8.95 -0.18 24.33
C TRP A 139 -9.42 -1.41 25.15
N ALA A 140 -9.12 -1.40 26.45
CA ALA A 140 -9.54 -2.49 27.35
C ALA A 140 -11.08 -2.65 27.38
N ASP A 141 -11.81 -1.52 27.29
CA ASP A 141 -13.25 -1.46 27.03
C ASP A 141 -13.45 -0.77 25.68
N PRO A 142 -13.78 -1.49 24.60
CA PRO A 142 -13.82 -0.99 23.24
C PRO A 142 -15.10 -0.18 22.97
N VAL A 143 -15.29 0.92 23.66
CA VAL A 143 -16.40 1.86 23.44
C VAL A 143 -16.12 2.78 22.25
N LEU A 144 -17.15 3.04 21.44
CA LEU A 144 -17.02 4.00 20.33
C LEU A 144 -16.81 5.42 20.86
N PRO A 145 -15.80 6.17 20.34
CA PRO A 145 -15.60 7.56 20.73
C PRO A 145 -16.77 8.43 20.26
N THR A 146 -17.05 9.48 21.01
CA THR A 146 -18.09 10.44 20.67
C THR A 146 -17.56 11.86 20.75
N ARG A 147 -18.34 12.84 20.24
CA ARG A 147 -18.00 14.27 20.33
C ARG A 147 -17.67 14.73 21.76
N ALA A 148 -18.22 14.06 22.77
CA ALA A 148 -17.94 14.37 24.17
C ALA A 148 -16.47 14.18 24.59
N LEU A 149 -15.73 13.30 23.87
CA LEU A 149 -14.28 13.14 24.07
C LEU A 149 -13.48 14.24 23.36
N LEU A 150 -14.00 14.78 22.25
CA LEU A 150 -13.31 15.75 21.42
C LEU A 150 -13.53 17.19 21.88
N ASP A 151 -14.77 17.55 22.23
CA ASP A 151 -15.16 18.92 22.55
C ASP A 151 -14.26 19.57 23.61
N PRO A 152 -13.97 18.94 24.76
CA PRO A 152 -13.10 19.54 25.77
C PRO A 152 -11.61 19.61 25.35
N ALA A 153 -11.19 18.75 24.40
CA ALA A 153 -9.79 18.69 23.94
C ALA A 153 -9.47 19.69 22.83
N THR A 154 -10.46 20.04 22.01
CA THR A 154 -10.26 20.81 20.77
C THR A 154 -10.67 22.28 20.90
N GLY A 155 -11.48 22.63 21.89
CA GLY A 155 -12.07 23.97 22.03
C GLY A 155 -12.85 24.35 20.76
N ASP A 156 -12.67 25.58 20.27
CA ASP A 156 -13.37 26.10 19.08
C ASP A 156 -12.82 25.57 17.75
N ARG A 157 -11.79 24.73 17.76
CA ARG A 157 -11.23 24.13 16.51
C ARG A 157 -12.16 23.06 15.99
N PRO A 158 -12.58 23.13 14.70
CA PRO A 158 -13.29 22.01 14.10
C PRO A 158 -12.38 20.78 14.07
N ALA A 159 -12.87 19.65 14.55
CA ALA A 159 -12.13 18.40 14.57
C ALA A 159 -13.00 17.27 14.02
N CYS A 160 -12.46 16.50 13.10
CA CYS A 160 -13.06 15.28 12.59
C CYS A 160 -11.95 14.28 12.29
N LEU A 161 -11.78 13.31 13.18
CA LEU A 161 -10.62 12.44 13.25
C LEU A 161 -10.96 11.08 12.69
N SER A 162 -10.21 10.65 11.67
CA SER A 162 -10.44 9.38 11.00
C SER A 162 -10.00 8.19 11.87
N ARG A 163 -10.80 7.13 11.83
CA ARG A 163 -10.39 5.82 12.34
C ARG A 163 -9.30 5.23 11.44
N THR A 164 -8.51 4.33 12.00
CA THR A 164 -7.38 3.69 11.33
C THR A 164 -7.74 3.02 9.99
N ASP A 165 -8.96 2.48 9.84
CA ASP A 165 -9.43 1.82 8.60
C ASP A 165 -10.02 2.78 7.56
N GLY A 166 -10.10 4.09 7.87
CA GLY A 166 -10.68 5.08 6.96
C GLY A 166 -12.20 5.02 6.76
N HIS A 167 -12.89 4.02 7.34
CA HIS A 167 -14.34 3.80 7.18
C HIS A 167 -15.18 4.44 8.29
N MET A 168 -14.56 5.19 9.19
CA MET A 168 -15.23 5.84 10.32
C MET A 168 -14.48 7.12 10.70
N ALA A 169 -15.23 8.16 11.07
CA ALA A 169 -14.63 9.36 11.67
C ALA A 169 -15.45 9.80 12.89
N VAL A 170 -14.76 10.33 13.90
CA VAL A 170 -15.40 11.00 15.03
C VAL A 170 -15.17 12.51 14.93
N CYS A 171 -16.27 13.28 14.87
CA CYS A 171 -16.28 14.72 14.70
C CYS A 171 -16.78 15.40 15.96
N ASN A 172 -16.17 16.53 16.32
CA ASN A 172 -16.61 17.35 17.44
C ASN A 172 -17.88 18.16 17.10
N SER A 173 -18.49 18.77 18.10
CA SER A 173 -19.71 19.57 17.92
C SER A 173 -19.50 20.73 16.95
N ARG A 174 -18.31 21.32 16.90
CA ARG A 174 -17.99 22.43 15.97
C ARG A 174 -17.97 21.98 14.52
N ALA A 175 -17.37 20.83 14.22
CA ALA A 175 -17.33 20.26 12.87
C ALA A 175 -18.73 19.86 12.39
N LEU A 176 -19.54 19.21 13.24
CA LEU A 176 -20.93 18.87 12.92
C LEU A 176 -21.78 20.11 12.62
N ALA A 177 -21.63 21.20 13.43
CA ALA A 177 -22.34 22.45 13.21
C ALA A 177 -21.97 23.10 11.87
N LEU A 178 -20.70 23.11 11.49
CA LEU A 178 -20.23 23.61 10.18
C LEU A 178 -20.82 22.79 9.02
N ALA A 179 -20.90 21.46 9.20
CA ALA A 179 -21.49 20.53 8.23
C ALA A 179 -23.04 20.52 8.25
N ARG A 180 -23.68 21.26 9.17
CA ARG A 180 -25.12 21.28 9.40
C ARG A 180 -25.71 19.89 9.65
N VAL A 181 -24.93 19.01 10.28
CA VAL A 181 -25.38 17.68 10.69
C VAL A 181 -26.14 17.77 12.00
N SER A 182 -27.42 17.40 11.97
CA SER A 182 -28.34 17.48 13.09
C SER A 182 -29.15 16.19 13.24
N ARG A 183 -30.09 16.18 14.17
CA ARG A 183 -31.06 15.09 14.37
C ARG A 183 -31.87 14.79 13.10
N GLU A 184 -32.22 15.83 12.37
CA GLU A 184 -33.08 15.78 11.18
C GLU A 184 -32.30 15.35 9.92
N THR A 185 -30.98 15.35 9.96
CA THR A 185 -30.15 14.96 8.80
C THR A 185 -30.33 13.47 8.51
N PRO A 186 -30.82 13.06 7.32
CA PRO A 186 -30.96 11.65 6.99
C PRO A 186 -29.59 11.00 6.79
N ASP A 187 -29.52 9.69 6.99
CA ASP A 187 -28.36 8.90 6.60
C ASP A 187 -28.23 8.91 5.07
N PRO A 188 -27.06 9.27 4.51
CA PRO A 188 -26.87 9.21 3.08
C PRO A 188 -26.76 7.76 2.59
N PRO A 189 -27.08 7.47 1.32
CA PRO A 189 -26.90 6.14 0.75
C PRO A 189 -25.44 5.65 0.89
N GLY A 190 -25.24 4.49 1.50
CA GLY A 190 -23.91 3.93 1.78
C GLY A 190 -23.18 4.56 2.98
N GLY A 191 -23.89 5.29 3.86
CA GLY A 191 -23.31 5.87 5.06
C GLY A 191 -24.26 5.85 6.25
N VAL A 192 -23.70 5.98 7.47
CA VAL A 192 -24.46 5.98 8.73
C VAL A 192 -24.03 7.12 9.64
N ILE A 193 -24.99 7.92 10.10
CA ILE A 193 -24.80 8.90 11.19
C ILE A 193 -25.17 8.20 12.50
N VAL A 194 -24.18 7.92 13.35
CA VAL A 194 -24.48 7.27 14.63
C VAL A 194 -25.14 8.24 15.59
N ARG A 195 -26.29 7.84 16.16
CA ARG A 195 -27.14 8.67 17.04
C ARG A 195 -27.28 8.08 18.42
N ASP A 196 -27.49 8.94 19.40
CA ASP A 196 -27.83 8.54 20.76
C ASP A 196 -29.33 8.14 20.88
N ALA A 197 -29.75 7.74 22.07
CA ALA A 197 -31.13 7.33 22.35
C ALA A 197 -32.17 8.46 22.13
N ARG A 198 -31.73 9.72 22.06
CA ARG A 198 -32.57 10.88 21.79
C ARG A 198 -32.57 11.29 20.33
N GLY A 199 -31.86 10.53 19.48
CA GLY A 199 -31.71 10.80 18.05
C GLY A 199 -30.63 11.84 17.72
N GLU A 200 -29.85 12.33 18.71
CA GLU A 200 -28.79 13.31 18.46
C GLU A 200 -27.54 12.63 17.86
N PRO A 201 -26.90 13.24 16.84
CA PRO A 201 -25.62 12.76 16.32
C PRO A 201 -24.56 12.68 17.42
N THR A 202 -23.97 11.51 17.62
CA THR A 202 -22.93 11.29 18.63
C THR A 202 -21.58 11.91 18.25
N GLY A 203 -21.43 12.32 16.98
CA GLY A 203 -20.17 12.72 16.37
C GLY A 203 -19.57 11.64 15.48
N LEU A 204 -20.00 10.39 15.64
CA LEU A 204 -19.47 9.29 14.84
C LEU A 204 -20.22 9.17 13.51
N LEU A 205 -19.44 9.20 12.42
CA LEU A 205 -19.91 9.08 11.04
C LEU A 205 -19.22 7.88 10.38
N LYS A 206 -19.98 7.13 9.57
CA LYS A 206 -19.43 5.94 8.87
C LYS A 206 -19.58 6.10 7.35
N ASP A 207 -18.56 5.67 6.61
CA ASP A 207 -18.52 5.63 5.16
C ASP A 207 -19.04 6.93 4.51
N ALA A 208 -20.02 6.89 3.61
CA ALA A 208 -20.53 8.08 2.92
C ALA A 208 -21.08 9.19 3.85
N ALA A 209 -21.38 8.89 5.11
CA ALA A 209 -21.78 9.94 6.06
C ALA A 209 -20.62 10.88 6.43
N MET A 210 -19.37 10.45 6.30
CA MET A 210 -18.19 11.30 6.50
C MET A 210 -18.10 12.42 5.46
N ASP A 211 -18.64 12.22 4.25
CA ASP A 211 -18.61 13.20 3.18
C ASP A 211 -19.38 14.48 3.54
N LEU A 212 -20.37 14.39 4.44
CA LEU A 212 -21.09 15.55 4.97
C LEU A 212 -20.13 16.56 5.63
N VAL A 213 -19.10 16.07 6.32
CA VAL A 213 -18.10 16.91 6.99
C VAL A 213 -16.93 17.21 6.06
N TRP A 214 -16.50 16.24 5.26
CA TRP A 214 -15.41 16.46 4.31
C TRP A 214 -15.74 17.54 3.28
N ALA A 215 -17.00 17.67 2.87
CA ALA A 215 -17.46 18.69 1.93
C ALA A 215 -17.30 20.14 2.43
N VAL A 216 -17.30 20.35 3.76
CA VAL A 216 -17.16 21.68 4.35
C VAL A 216 -15.77 21.97 4.91
N ARG A 217 -14.91 20.95 4.96
CA ARG A 217 -13.52 21.11 5.30
C ARG A 217 -12.79 21.86 4.18
N PRO A 218 -11.94 22.86 4.47
CA PRO A 218 -11.08 23.47 3.46
C PRO A 218 -10.28 22.40 2.70
N ALA A 219 -10.20 22.52 1.40
CA ALA A 219 -9.36 21.64 0.60
C ALA A 219 -7.90 21.79 1.01
N ARG A 220 -7.15 20.70 0.98
CA ARG A 220 -5.69 20.73 1.17
C ARG A 220 -5.06 21.56 0.05
N THR A 221 -4.14 22.42 0.39
CA THR A 221 -3.35 23.17 -0.58
C THR A 221 -2.36 22.25 -1.30
N ALA A 222 -1.95 22.62 -2.51
CA ALA A 222 -0.93 21.86 -3.24
C ALA A 222 0.37 21.69 -2.43
N SER A 223 0.80 22.76 -1.73
CA SER A 223 2.00 22.71 -0.88
C SER A 223 1.86 21.73 0.29
N GLU A 224 0.68 21.63 0.92
CA GLU A 224 0.44 20.64 1.98
C GLU A 224 0.49 19.21 1.44
N VAL A 225 -0.09 18.96 0.26
CA VAL A 225 -0.05 17.65 -0.39
C VAL A 225 1.39 17.27 -0.76
N GLU A 226 2.15 18.18 -1.35
CA GLU A 226 3.56 17.97 -1.68
C GLU A 226 4.39 17.63 -0.44
N GLU A 227 4.21 18.36 0.67
CA GLU A 227 4.93 18.10 1.91
C GLU A 227 4.55 16.74 2.52
N ALA A 228 3.27 16.38 2.53
CA ALA A 228 2.80 15.06 2.96
C ALA A 228 3.46 13.95 2.13
N LEU A 229 3.50 14.09 0.80
CA LEU A 229 4.13 13.11 -0.08
C LEU A 229 5.67 13.06 0.09
N ARG A 230 6.36 14.18 0.34
CA ARG A 230 7.80 14.20 0.65
C ARG A 230 8.13 13.40 1.91
N ILE A 231 7.29 13.52 2.93
CA ILE A 231 7.44 12.72 4.16
C ILE A 231 7.14 11.26 3.89
N ALA A 232 6.08 10.97 3.13
CA ALA A 232 5.68 9.62 2.76
C ALA A 232 6.78 8.86 1.98
N VAL A 233 7.42 9.48 0.98
CA VAL A 233 8.49 8.82 0.21
C VAL A 233 9.73 8.54 1.05
N ARG A 234 10.05 9.39 2.02
CA ARG A 234 11.13 9.15 2.97
C ARG A 234 10.81 7.95 3.86
N HIS A 235 9.59 7.92 4.41
CA HIS A 235 9.11 6.80 5.21
C HIS A 235 9.09 5.48 4.42
N ALA A 236 8.74 5.50 3.15
CA ALA A 236 8.83 4.34 2.26
C ALA A 236 10.27 3.84 2.13
N ALA A 237 11.23 4.74 1.90
CA ALA A 237 12.66 4.38 1.80
C ALA A 237 13.19 3.77 3.10
N GLU A 238 12.82 4.29 4.27
CA GLU A 238 13.19 3.75 5.59
C GLU A 238 12.70 2.31 5.81
N ASN A 239 11.60 1.93 5.15
CA ASN A 239 10.99 0.61 5.24
C ASN A 239 11.34 -0.33 4.06
N GLY A 240 12.28 0.05 3.18
CA GLY A 240 12.69 -0.78 2.05
C GLY A 240 11.69 -0.80 0.89
N VAL A 241 10.66 0.04 0.92
CA VAL A 241 9.66 0.12 -0.14
C VAL A 241 10.21 0.97 -1.29
N THR A 242 10.44 0.34 -2.43
CA THR A 242 11.00 0.97 -3.63
C THR A 242 9.94 1.31 -4.67
N SER A 243 8.75 0.72 -4.54
CA SER A 243 7.60 0.98 -5.40
C SER A 243 6.31 0.88 -4.62
N VAL A 244 5.35 1.73 -4.96
CA VAL A 244 4.00 1.72 -4.40
C VAL A 244 2.95 1.70 -5.50
N GLN A 245 1.82 1.08 -5.20
CA GLN A 245 0.58 1.24 -5.95
C GLN A 245 -0.33 2.11 -5.08
N ASP A 246 -0.45 3.39 -5.45
CA ASP A 246 -1.07 4.44 -4.64
C ASP A 246 -2.57 4.55 -4.94
N LEU A 247 -3.42 4.31 -3.95
CA LEU A 247 -4.86 4.03 -4.03
C LEU A 247 -5.68 4.78 -2.97
N PRO A 248 -6.89 5.22 -3.26
CA PRO A 248 -7.22 5.93 -4.48
C PRO A 248 -6.59 7.30 -4.36
N GLY A 249 -6.06 7.83 -5.44
CA GLY A 249 -5.60 9.20 -5.46
C GLY A 249 -6.69 10.16 -5.93
N ASN A 250 -6.46 11.42 -5.74
CA ASN A 250 -7.24 12.51 -6.34
C ASN A 250 -6.38 13.33 -7.31
N ALA A 251 -6.97 14.32 -8.00
CA ALA A 251 -6.22 15.10 -8.97
C ALA A 251 -5.07 15.90 -8.34
N ALA A 252 -5.25 16.38 -7.11
CA ALA A 252 -4.20 17.12 -6.38
C ALA A 252 -3.01 16.23 -6.03
N ASP A 253 -3.25 14.95 -5.66
CA ASP A 253 -2.17 13.99 -5.37
C ASP A 253 -1.34 13.71 -6.62
N LEU A 254 -1.99 13.50 -7.78
CA LEU A 254 -1.28 13.24 -9.03
C LEU A 254 -0.44 14.44 -9.46
N ASP A 255 -0.99 15.66 -9.33
CA ASP A 255 -0.26 16.88 -9.65
C ASP A 255 0.96 17.07 -8.75
N ALA A 256 0.83 16.76 -7.45
CA ALA A 256 1.95 16.78 -6.51
C ALA A 256 3.00 15.70 -6.84
N TRP A 257 2.59 14.49 -7.23
CA TRP A 257 3.50 13.45 -7.72
C TRP A 257 4.28 13.92 -8.96
N GLU A 258 3.63 14.59 -9.91
CA GLU A 258 4.30 15.15 -11.10
C GLU A 258 5.31 16.26 -10.73
N VAL A 259 5.02 17.07 -9.69
CA VAL A 259 5.96 18.06 -9.15
C VAL A 259 7.20 17.37 -8.60
N LEU A 260 7.02 16.42 -7.67
CA LEU A 260 8.14 15.69 -7.06
C LEU A 260 9.00 14.97 -8.12
N ARG A 261 8.35 14.37 -9.13
CA ARG A 261 9.06 13.74 -10.24
C ARG A 261 9.90 14.74 -11.03
N ARG A 262 9.34 15.90 -11.41
CA ARG A 262 10.04 16.95 -12.16
C ARG A 262 11.23 17.51 -11.38
N GLU A 263 11.13 17.57 -10.07
CA GLU A 263 12.21 17.98 -9.16
C GLU A 263 13.26 16.91 -8.91
N GLY A 264 13.06 15.67 -9.39
CA GLY A 264 13.94 14.55 -9.10
C GLY A 264 13.91 14.12 -7.63
N LYS A 265 12.78 14.35 -6.94
CA LYS A 265 12.59 14.05 -5.51
C LYS A 265 11.92 12.70 -5.24
N LEU A 266 11.56 11.94 -6.28
CA LEU A 266 11.01 10.60 -6.11
C LEU A 266 12.13 9.63 -5.74
N THR A 267 12.05 9.07 -4.54
CA THR A 267 12.88 7.96 -4.06
C THR A 267 12.09 6.65 -3.99
N VAL A 268 10.87 6.67 -4.51
CA VAL A 268 9.97 5.52 -4.67
C VAL A 268 9.29 5.63 -6.03
N ARG A 269 9.02 4.49 -6.67
CA ARG A 269 8.28 4.45 -7.94
C ARG A 269 6.80 4.38 -7.66
N VAL A 270 6.00 5.19 -8.35
CA VAL A 270 4.57 5.36 -8.10
C VAL A 270 3.75 4.83 -9.27
N ASP A 271 2.92 3.84 -8.99
CA ASP A 271 1.85 3.35 -9.86
C ASP A 271 0.52 3.91 -9.31
N TYR A 272 0.13 5.08 -9.80
CA TYR A 272 -1.01 5.82 -9.30
C TYR A 272 -2.33 5.26 -9.84
N ARG A 273 -3.36 5.16 -8.99
CA ARG A 273 -4.60 4.45 -9.29
C ARG A 273 -5.83 5.23 -8.85
N PRO A 274 -6.28 6.19 -9.66
CA PRO A 274 -7.43 7.04 -9.33
C PRO A 274 -8.74 6.26 -9.25
N SER A 275 -9.79 6.92 -8.76
CA SER A 275 -11.11 6.32 -8.61
C SER A 275 -11.67 5.76 -9.92
N LEU A 276 -12.26 4.58 -9.85
CA LEU A 276 -13.03 3.97 -10.95
C LEU A 276 -14.20 4.86 -11.39
N SER A 277 -14.77 5.65 -10.50
CA SER A 277 -15.83 6.61 -10.86
C SER A 277 -15.36 7.69 -11.84
N GLU A 278 -14.04 7.93 -11.90
CA GLU A 278 -13.40 8.93 -12.78
C GLU A 278 -12.53 8.27 -13.88
N TRP A 279 -12.83 7.03 -14.27
CA TRP A 279 -12.02 6.27 -15.22
C TRP A 279 -11.75 7.01 -16.54
N GLN A 280 -12.69 7.84 -17.04
CA GLN A 280 -12.49 8.65 -18.25
C GLN A 280 -11.37 9.68 -18.05
N LYS A 281 -11.39 10.39 -16.91
CA LYS A 281 -10.33 11.36 -16.56
C LYS A 281 -8.99 10.66 -16.42
N ALA A 282 -8.98 9.48 -15.78
CA ALA A 282 -7.78 8.65 -15.63
C ALA A 282 -7.19 8.24 -16.99
N ARG A 283 -8.03 7.74 -17.91
CA ARG A 283 -7.64 7.39 -19.28
C ARG A 283 -7.04 8.60 -20.00
N ASP A 284 -7.73 9.74 -19.98
CA ASP A 284 -7.32 10.94 -20.70
C ASP A 284 -6.04 11.56 -20.12
N ARG A 285 -5.89 11.52 -18.77
CA ARG A 285 -4.63 11.95 -18.13
C ARG A 285 -3.48 11.02 -18.47
N ARG A 286 -3.69 9.69 -18.41
CA ARG A 286 -2.70 8.67 -18.79
C ARG A 286 -2.20 8.87 -20.22
N ALA A 287 -3.07 9.23 -21.15
CA ALA A 287 -2.68 9.47 -22.54
C ALA A 287 -1.81 10.72 -22.74
N ARG A 288 -1.92 11.71 -21.84
CA ARG A 288 -1.22 13.00 -21.94
C ARG A 288 0.05 13.09 -21.10
N MET A 289 0.13 12.34 -20.00
CA MET A 289 1.28 12.37 -19.12
C MET A 289 2.43 11.50 -19.64
N LYS A 290 3.66 11.83 -19.25
CA LYS A 290 4.79 10.93 -19.44
C LYS A 290 4.70 9.79 -18.43
N ASN A 291 4.20 8.63 -18.86
CA ASN A 291 4.24 7.40 -18.07
C ASN A 291 5.62 6.76 -18.23
N ASP A 292 6.37 6.64 -17.14
CA ASP A 292 7.68 5.99 -17.11
C ASP A 292 7.86 5.11 -15.87
N GLU A 293 9.08 4.71 -15.59
CA GLU A 293 9.40 3.86 -14.45
C GLU A 293 9.25 4.56 -13.09
N TRP A 294 9.12 5.90 -13.05
CA TRP A 294 8.99 6.68 -11.82
C TRP A 294 7.54 7.00 -11.45
N LEU A 295 6.74 7.37 -12.43
CA LEU A 295 5.34 7.72 -12.23
C LEU A 295 4.49 7.30 -13.41
N ARG A 296 3.41 6.54 -13.15
CA ARG A 296 2.44 6.17 -14.17
C ARG A 296 1.04 6.06 -13.57
N ILE A 297 0.03 6.09 -14.43
CA ILE A 297 -1.33 5.67 -14.09
C ILE A 297 -1.48 4.21 -14.53
N GLY A 298 -1.50 3.26 -13.58
CA GLY A 298 -1.54 1.83 -13.86
C GLY A 298 -2.93 1.23 -13.96
N GLY A 299 -3.89 1.77 -13.22
CA GLY A 299 -5.24 1.25 -13.15
C GLY A 299 -6.22 2.23 -12.50
N VAL A 300 -7.37 1.70 -12.09
CA VAL A 300 -8.41 2.46 -11.38
C VAL A 300 -8.99 1.64 -10.23
N LYS A 301 -9.33 2.30 -9.11
CA LYS A 301 -9.84 1.68 -7.87
C LYS A 301 -11.33 1.95 -7.68
N GLY A 302 -12.09 0.88 -7.40
CA GLY A 302 -13.50 0.93 -7.00
C GLY A 302 -13.76 0.19 -5.68
N TYR A 303 -14.99 0.24 -5.20
CA TYR A 303 -15.41 -0.34 -3.92
C TYR A 303 -16.76 -1.07 -4.07
N VAL A 304 -16.88 -2.26 -3.45
CA VAL A 304 -18.17 -2.95 -3.30
C VAL A 304 -18.80 -2.63 -1.95
N ASP A 305 -18.00 -2.66 -0.88
CA ASP A 305 -18.45 -2.56 0.51
C ASP A 305 -17.54 -1.71 1.37
N GLY A 306 -17.77 -1.69 2.66
CA GLY A 306 -16.92 -1.05 3.66
C GLY A 306 -16.05 -2.05 4.43
N SER A 307 -15.82 -1.84 5.74
CA SER A 307 -14.88 -2.61 6.56
C SER A 307 -15.54 -3.49 7.62
N LEU A 308 -14.79 -4.50 8.09
CA LEU A 308 -15.22 -5.35 9.21
C LEU A 308 -15.34 -4.53 10.51
N GLY A 309 -14.39 -3.62 10.76
CA GLY A 309 -14.33 -2.80 11.97
C GLY A 309 -15.50 -1.85 12.15
N SER A 310 -16.02 -1.29 11.05
CA SER A 310 -17.16 -0.38 11.04
C SER A 310 -18.52 -1.08 10.92
N SER A 311 -18.58 -2.42 10.77
CA SER A 311 -19.78 -3.23 10.48
C SER A 311 -20.40 -2.90 9.12
N THR A 312 -19.60 -2.48 8.16
CA THR A 312 -20.02 -2.09 6.81
C THR A 312 -19.53 -3.06 5.74
N ALA A 313 -18.62 -4.00 6.06
CA ALA A 313 -18.27 -5.12 5.18
C ALA A 313 -19.51 -5.98 4.91
N LEU A 314 -19.75 -6.32 3.63
CA LEU A 314 -21.01 -6.92 3.16
C LEU A 314 -20.93 -8.45 3.18
N PHE A 315 -21.71 -9.07 4.04
CA PHE A 315 -21.83 -10.50 4.21
C PHE A 315 -23.15 -11.05 3.70
N PHE A 316 -23.22 -12.36 3.40
CA PHE A 316 -24.47 -13.05 3.13
C PHE A 316 -25.31 -13.18 4.41
N GLU A 317 -24.67 -13.43 5.53
CA GLU A 317 -25.33 -13.57 6.83
C GLU A 317 -25.04 -12.36 7.72
N PRO A 318 -25.93 -12.04 8.66
CA PRO A 318 -25.69 -10.96 9.61
C PRO A 318 -24.40 -11.15 10.42
N TYR A 319 -23.92 -10.06 10.98
CA TYR A 319 -22.83 -10.09 11.96
C TYR A 319 -23.23 -10.95 13.18
N ALA A 320 -22.28 -11.70 13.73
CA ALA A 320 -22.56 -12.57 14.87
C ALA A 320 -22.83 -11.78 16.16
N ASP A 321 -22.26 -10.59 16.27
CA ASP A 321 -22.44 -9.68 17.41
C ASP A 321 -23.46 -8.55 17.12
N ASP A 322 -24.01 -8.47 15.91
CA ASP A 322 -25.09 -7.55 15.54
C ASP A 322 -25.98 -8.17 14.44
N SER A 323 -27.01 -8.88 14.87
CA SER A 323 -27.94 -9.59 13.97
C SER A 323 -28.82 -8.66 13.11
N LYS A 324 -28.73 -7.33 13.30
CA LYS A 324 -29.55 -6.36 12.58
C LYS A 324 -28.90 -5.91 11.27
N THR A 325 -27.62 -6.21 11.06
CA THR A 325 -26.90 -5.81 9.86
C THR A 325 -26.06 -6.95 9.29
N SER A 326 -25.96 -7.01 7.99
CA SER A 326 -25.01 -7.83 7.23
C SER A 326 -24.02 -6.96 6.44
N GLY A 327 -23.85 -5.69 6.80
CA GLY A 327 -23.04 -4.70 6.09
C GLY A 327 -23.85 -3.90 5.07
N VAL A 328 -23.14 -3.05 4.31
CA VAL A 328 -23.75 -2.16 3.31
C VAL A 328 -22.89 -2.13 2.04
N TYR A 329 -23.52 -1.89 0.91
CA TYR A 329 -22.79 -1.57 -0.30
C TYR A 329 -22.16 -0.18 -0.22
N ALA A 330 -20.97 -0.01 -0.77
CA ALA A 330 -20.41 1.30 -1.04
C ALA A 330 -21.33 2.09 -2.00
N SER A 331 -21.40 3.41 -1.87
CA SER A 331 -22.29 4.26 -2.65
C SER A 331 -22.15 4.08 -4.17
N GLU A 332 -20.94 3.81 -4.64
CA GLU A 332 -20.68 3.56 -6.07
C GLU A 332 -21.15 2.18 -6.57
N ALA A 333 -21.42 1.24 -5.66
CA ALA A 333 -21.99 -0.06 -5.96
C ALA A 333 -23.52 -0.12 -5.77
N ILE A 334 -24.17 1.03 -5.67
CA ILE A 334 -25.62 1.14 -5.57
C ILE A 334 -26.19 1.80 -6.84
N PRO A 335 -26.91 1.06 -7.69
CA PRO A 335 -27.00 -0.41 -7.71
C PRO A 335 -25.72 -1.07 -8.25
N LEU A 336 -25.53 -2.38 -8.02
CA LEU A 336 -24.33 -3.13 -8.41
C LEU A 336 -24.07 -3.08 -9.93
N GLU A 337 -25.12 -3.00 -10.75
CA GLU A 337 -25.05 -2.86 -12.21
C GLU A 337 -24.32 -1.58 -12.63
N LYS A 338 -24.37 -0.53 -11.82
CA LYS A 338 -23.63 0.72 -12.07
C LYS A 338 -22.13 0.50 -11.91
N LEU A 339 -21.71 -0.24 -10.89
CA LEU A 339 -20.32 -0.64 -10.72
C LEU A 339 -19.88 -1.54 -11.88
N GLU A 340 -20.67 -2.57 -12.25
CA GLU A 340 -20.38 -3.44 -13.39
C GLU A 340 -20.19 -2.67 -14.69
N ALA A 341 -21.07 -1.69 -14.98
CA ALA A 341 -20.95 -0.86 -16.17
C ALA A 341 -19.64 -0.06 -16.20
N ARG A 342 -19.20 0.49 -15.05
CA ARG A 342 -17.93 1.20 -14.93
C ARG A 342 -16.72 0.27 -15.10
N VAL A 343 -16.75 -0.92 -14.46
CA VAL A 343 -15.73 -1.94 -14.61
C VAL A 343 -15.58 -2.33 -16.09
N ALA A 344 -16.70 -2.59 -16.78
CA ALA A 344 -16.69 -2.97 -18.19
C ALA A 344 -16.15 -1.84 -19.09
N ALA A 345 -16.51 -0.60 -18.83
CA ALA A 345 -16.03 0.55 -19.59
C ALA A 345 -14.55 0.84 -19.38
N ALA A 346 -14.07 0.80 -18.13
CA ALA A 346 -12.65 0.98 -17.80
C ALA A 346 -11.78 -0.15 -18.39
N ASP A 347 -12.26 -1.41 -18.31
CA ASP A 347 -11.60 -2.55 -18.92
C ASP A 347 -11.54 -2.41 -20.45
N ALA A 348 -12.63 -2.01 -21.11
CA ALA A 348 -12.66 -1.77 -22.55
C ALA A 348 -11.68 -0.64 -22.97
N ALA A 349 -11.51 0.36 -22.10
CA ALA A 349 -10.54 1.46 -22.29
C ALA A 349 -9.09 1.06 -22.01
N GLY A 350 -8.78 -0.20 -21.67
CA GLY A 350 -7.43 -0.69 -21.42
C GLY A 350 -6.85 -0.29 -20.06
N LEU A 351 -7.70 0.06 -19.10
CA LEU A 351 -7.28 0.29 -17.71
C LEU A 351 -7.38 -1.01 -16.92
N GLN A 352 -6.40 -1.28 -16.05
CA GLN A 352 -6.55 -2.33 -15.04
C GLN A 352 -7.60 -1.87 -14.03
N VAL A 353 -8.49 -2.78 -13.64
CA VAL A 353 -9.50 -2.49 -12.62
C VAL A 353 -9.21 -3.30 -11.37
N GLU A 354 -9.23 -2.62 -10.25
CA GLU A 354 -9.12 -3.20 -8.93
C GLU A 354 -10.27 -2.70 -8.07
N VAL A 355 -10.82 -3.61 -7.25
CA VAL A 355 -12.02 -3.32 -6.48
C VAL A 355 -11.85 -3.83 -5.05
N HIS A 356 -12.11 -2.95 -4.10
CA HIS A 356 -12.18 -3.28 -2.68
C HIS A 356 -13.38 -4.22 -2.43
N ALA A 357 -13.12 -5.35 -1.78
CA ALA A 357 -14.15 -6.25 -1.29
C ALA A 357 -13.66 -6.98 -0.03
N ILE A 358 -14.29 -6.69 1.11
CA ILE A 358 -13.95 -7.26 2.41
C ILE A 358 -14.90 -8.41 2.77
N GLY A 359 -16.21 -8.20 2.75
CA GLY A 359 -17.19 -9.21 3.11
C GLY A 359 -17.27 -10.35 2.09
N ASP A 360 -17.75 -11.51 2.53
CA ASP A 360 -17.83 -12.71 1.70
C ASP A 360 -18.83 -12.56 0.54
N ARG A 361 -19.90 -11.78 0.73
CA ARG A 361 -20.85 -11.44 -0.32
C ARG A 361 -20.24 -10.46 -1.31
N ALA A 362 -19.53 -9.42 -0.84
CA ALA A 362 -18.85 -8.48 -1.71
C ALA A 362 -17.85 -9.19 -2.63
N ASN A 363 -17.05 -10.10 -2.09
CA ASN A 363 -16.09 -10.91 -2.86
C ASN A 363 -16.79 -11.78 -3.91
N ALA A 364 -17.86 -12.47 -3.53
CA ALA A 364 -18.61 -13.33 -4.45
C ALA A 364 -19.21 -12.55 -5.62
N GLU A 365 -19.77 -11.38 -5.34
CA GLU A 365 -20.44 -10.51 -6.32
C GLU A 365 -19.44 -9.88 -7.28
N ILE A 366 -18.29 -9.37 -6.79
CA ILE A 366 -17.29 -8.78 -7.69
C ILE A 366 -16.61 -9.82 -8.56
N LEU A 367 -16.38 -11.04 -8.07
CA LEU A 367 -15.91 -12.16 -8.91
C LEU A 367 -16.91 -12.46 -10.04
N ALA A 368 -18.22 -12.40 -9.76
CA ALA A 368 -19.24 -12.58 -10.78
C ALA A 368 -19.27 -11.41 -11.78
N VAL A 369 -19.09 -10.18 -11.33
CA VAL A 369 -18.93 -9.01 -12.20
C VAL A 369 -17.73 -9.17 -13.13
N PHE A 370 -16.57 -9.53 -12.60
CA PHE A 370 -15.35 -9.73 -13.40
C PHE A 370 -15.51 -10.84 -14.44
N GLU A 371 -16.21 -11.93 -14.08
CA GLU A 371 -16.53 -13.01 -15.02
C GLU A 371 -17.41 -12.53 -16.18
N ARG A 372 -18.50 -11.78 -15.88
CA ARG A 372 -19.40 -11.24 -16.91
C ARG A 372 -18.69 -10.22 -17.81
N VAL A 373 -17.87 -9.34 -17.23
CA VAL A 373 -17.10 -8.34 -17.98
C VAL A 373 -16.06 -9.02 -18.87
N ALA A 374 -15.37 -10.05 -18.36
CA ALA A 374 -14.41 -10.80 -19.17
C ALA A 374 -15.08 -11.48 -20.39
N LYS A 375 -16.28 -12.04 -20.21
CA LYS A 375 -17.08 -12.61 -21.32
C LYS A 375 -17.52 -11.52 -22.31
N ARG A 376 -17.96 -10.37 -21.83
CA ARG A 376 -18.42 -9.26 -22.67
C ARG A 376 -17.31 -8.64 -23.51
N ASN A 377 -16.16 -8.38 -22.90
CA ASN A 377 -15.07 -7.62 -23.52
C ASN A 377 -14.02 -8.50 -24.24
N GLY A 378 -14.24 -9.82 -24.31
CA GLY A 378 -13.37 -10.77 -25.00
C GLY A 378 -12.09 -11.11 -24.23
N ALA A 379 -11.25 -11.99 -24.79
CA ALA A 379 -10.02 -12.49 -24.15
C ALA A 379 -8.90 -11.45 -24.17
N LYS A 380 -8.31 -11.16 -23.01
CA LYS A 380 -7.07 -10.36 -22.85
C LYS A 380 -6.46 -10.59 -21.47
N ASP A 381 -5.20 -10.25 -21.27
CA ASP A 381 -4.55 -10.20 -19.95
C ASP A 381 -5.05 -8.96 -19.20
N ARG A 382 -6.02 -9.13 -18.28
CA ARG A 382 -6.66 -8.05 -17.52
C ARG A 382 -6.00 -7.84 -16.18
N ARG A 383 -5.65 -8.96 -15.55
CA ARG A 383 -5.20 -8.98 -14.16
C ARG A 383 -6.12 -8.14 -13.26
N PHE A 384 -7.43 -8.40 -13.35
CA PHE A 384 -8.37 -7.84 -12.39
C PHE A 384 -7.93 -8.16 -10.98
N ARG A 385 -8.12 -7.22 -10.06
CA ARG A 385 -7.70 -7.39 -8.67
C ARG A 385 -8.88 -7.21 -7.74
N ILE A 386 -8.90 -8.01 -6.70
CA ILE A 386 -9.73 -7.76 -5.52
C ILE A 386 -8.78 -7.30 -4.42
N GLU A 387 -8.98 -6.06 -3.98
CA GLU A 387 -8.28 -5.49 -2.85
C GLU A 387 -8.90 -6.02 -1.57
N HIS A 388 -8.07 -6.38 -0.64
CA HIS A 388 -8.33 -7.08 0.61
C HIS A 388 -8.67 -8.56 0.41
N ALA A 389 -9.67 -8.95 -0.40
CA ALA A 389 -10.11 -10.34 -0.54
C ALA A 389 -10.20 -11.03 0.84
N GLN A 390 -10.75 -10.30 1.83
CA GLN A 390 -10.49 -10.54 3.24
C GLN A 390 -11.25 -11.74 3.78
N HIS A 391 -12.56 -11.81 3.52
CA HIS A 391 -13.43 -12.92 3.94
C HIS A 391 -13.96 -13.62 2.70
N LEU A 392 -13.66 -14.90 2.56
CA LEU A 392 -14.02 -15.65 1.35
C LEU A 392 -14.90 -16.85 1.71
N ARG A 393 -15.88 -17.15 0.88
CA ARG A 393 -16.51 -18.48 0.91
C ARG A 393 -15.55 -19.50 0.32
N ARG A 394 -15.54 -20.73 0.83
CA ARG A 394 -14.69 -21.81 0.29
C ARG A 394 -14.88 -22.00 -1.21
N ALA A 395 -16.12 -21.87 -1.71
CA ALA A 395 -16.45 -22.02 -3.12
C ALA A 395 -15.85 -20.92 -4.03
N ASP A 396 -15.51 -19.76 -3.47
CA ASP A 396 -14.98 -18.62 -4.23
C ASP A 396 -13.45 -18.66 -4.36
N ILE A 397 -12.74 -19.37 -3.48
CA ILE A 397 -11.26 -19.42 -3.48
C ILE A 397 -10.71 -19.88 -4.83
N THR A 398 -11.25 -20.97 -5.38
CA THR A 398 -10.79 -21.50 -6.68
C THR A 398 -11.15 -20.61 -7.87
N ARG A 399 -12.12 -19.70 -7.70
CA ARG A 399 -12.52 -18.75 -8.75
C ARG A 399 -11.43 -17.72 -9.05
N PHE A 400 -10.61 -17.34 -8.07
CA PHE A 400 -9.49 -16.43 -8.30
C PHE A 400 -8.54 -16.96 -9.37
N ALA A 401 -8.05 -18.18 -9.21
CA ALA A 401 -7.18 -18.81 -10.22
C ALA A 401 -7.89 -19.04 -11.56
N LYS A 402 -9.14 -19.55 -11.53
CA LYS A 402 -9.92 -19.83 -12.73
C LYS A 402 -10.17 -18.58 -13.58
N LEU A 403 -10.41 -17.44 -12.94
CA LEU A 403 -10.69 -16.17 -13.61
C LEU A 403 -9.43 -15.31 -13.84
N GLY A 404 -8.26 -15.75 -13.35
CA GLY A 404 -7.03 -14.96 -13.38
C GLY A 404 -7.11 -13.67 -12.54
N VAL A 405 -7.97 -13.65 -11.51
CA VAL A 405 -8.12 -12.52 -10.59
C VAL A 405 -7.02 -12.59 -9.54
N ILE A 406 -6.38 -11.47 -9.27
CA ILE A 406 -5.31 -11.35 -8.29
C ILE A 406 -5.92 -11.00 -6.93
N ALA A 407 -5.54 -11.74 -5.89
CA ALA A 407 -5.84 -11.38 -4.51
C ALA A 407 -4.76 -10.43 -3.99
N SER A 408 -5.12 -9.15 -3.85
CA SER A 408 -4.24 -8.10 -3.32
C SER A 408 -4.56 -7.89 -1.85
N MET A 409 -3.70 -8.42 -0.99
CA MET A 409 -4.04 -8.63 0.42
C MET A 409 -3.04 -7.94 1.36
N GLN A 410 -3.48 -7.69 2.60
CA GLN A 410 -2.73 -6.98 3.63
C GLN A 410 -2.46 -7.93 4.82
N PRO A 411 -1.27 -8.55 4.87
CA PRO A 411 -0.99 -9.54 5.91
C PRO A 411 -1.06 -8.98 7.34
N TYR A 412 -0.67 -7.72 7.54
CA TYR A 412 -0.73 -7.10 8.86
C TYR A 412 -2.16 -7.04 9.40
N HIS A 413 -3.16 -6.82 8.54
CA HIS A 413 -4.57 -6.83 8.95
C HIS A 413 -4.99 -8.18 9.54
N ALA A 414 -4.40 -9.30 9.09
CA ALA A 414 -4.72 -10.61 9.65
C ALA A 414 -4.36 -10.74 11.14
N ILE A 415 -3.27 -10.12 11.58
CA ILE A 415 -2.84 -10.17 12.98
C ILE A 415 -3.48 -9.08 13.83
N ASP A 416 -3.97 -8.04 13.19
CA ASP A 416 -4.73 -6.97 13.83
C ASP A 416 -6.19 -7.38 14.03
N ASP A 417 -6.92 -7.71 12.98
CA ASP A 417 -8.31 -8.15 13.01
C ASP A 417 -8.49 -9.48 13.77
N GLY A 418 -7.51 -10.36 13.73
CA GLY A 418 -7.54 -11.66 14.40
C GLY A 418 -7.80 -11.59 15.90
N ARG A 419 -7.63 -10.41 16.53
CA ARG A 419 -7.97 -10.15 17.93
C ARG A 419 -9.48 -10.17 18.19
N TRP A 420 -10.29 -9.83 17.18
CA TRP A 420 -11.72 -9.56 17.35
C TRP A 420 -12.60 -10.05 16.20
N ALA A 421 -12.05 -10.42 15.04
CA ALA A 421 -12.82 -10.84 13.88
C ALA A 421 -13.78 -12.01 14.19
N GLN A 422 -13.33 -13.00 14.98
CA GLN A 422 -14.17 -14.14 15.35
C GLN A 422 -15.42 -13.72 16.14
N LYS A 423 -15.33 -12.68 16.98
CA LYS A 423 -16.49 -12.11 17.67
C LYS A 423 -17.49 -11.53 16.67
N ARG A 424 -16.98 -10.90 15.61
CA ARG A 424 -17.80 -10.22 14.60
C ARG A 424 -18.53 -11.15 13.65
N ILE A 425 -17.87 -12.23 13.21
CA ILE A 425 -18.37 -13.10 12.13
C ILE A 425 -18.47 -14.58 12.51
N GLY A 426 -18.10 -14.95 13.74
CA GLY A 426 -18.09 -16.33 14.19
C GLY A 426 -16.88 -17.13 13.67
N LEU A 427 -16.66 -18.32 14.27
CA LEU A 427 -15.48 -19.15 14.01
C LEU A 427 -15.45 -19.66 12.57
N GLU A 428 -16.57 -20.17 12.04
CA GLU A 428 -16.59 -20.82 10.72
C GLU A 428 -16.26 -19.86 9.58
N ARG A 429 -16.82 -18.64 9.60
CA ARG A 429 -16.49 -17.59 8.61
C ARG A 429 -15.06 -17.10 8.77
N SER A 430 -14.49 -17.16 9.98
CA SER A 430 -13.10 -16.78 10.23
C SER A 430 -12.07 -17.71 9.59
N ARG A 431 -12.41 -18.99 9.35
CA ARG A 431 -11.47 -19.99 8.79
C ARG A 431 -10.94 -19.66 7.39
N THR A 432 -11.68 -18.88 6.64
CA THR A 432 -11.31 -18.42 5.30
C THR A 432 -11.07 -16.91 5.25
N THR A 433 -10.77 -16.31 6.41
CA THR A 433 -10.35 -14.92 6.53
C THR A 433 -8.84 -14.81 6.32
N TYR A 434 -8.42 -13.92 5.42
CA TYR A 434 -7.02 -13.81 4.98
C TYR A 434 -6.47 -15.17 4.57
N ALA A 435 -7.14 -15.81 3.60
CA ALA A 435 -6.96 -17.20 3.20
C ALA A 435 -5.71 -17.40 2.32
N PHE A 436 -4.54 -16.92 2.75
CA PHE A 436 -3.31 -16.91 1.95
C PHE A 436 -2.93 -18.30 1.45
N ARG A 437 -2.86 -19.29 2.34
CA ARG A 437 -2.50 -20.67 1.98
C ARG A 437 -3.51 -21.26 1.01
N SER A 438 -4.81 -21.14 1.31
CA SER A 438 -5.86 -21.68 0.46
C SER A 438 -5.86 -21.06 -0.94
N LEU A 439 -5.59 -19.77 -1.07
CA LEU A 439 -5.49 -19.08 -2.36
C LEU A 439 -4.27 -19.56 -3.16
N LEU A 440 -3.10 -19.68 -2.51
CA LEU A 440 -1.89 -20.21 -3.16
C LEU A 440 -2.07 -21.66 -3.62
N ASP A 441 -2.65 -22.53 -2.79
CA ASP A 441 -2.92 -23.93 -3.12
C ASP A 441 -3.92 -24.06 -4.27
N ALA A 442 -4.85 -23.12 -4.41
CA ALA A 442 -5.75 -23.01 -5.55
C ALA A 442 -5.09 -22.45 -6.82
N GLY A 443 -3.83 -22.02 -6.76
CA GLY A 443 -3.09 -21.43 -7.89
C GLY A 443 -3.39 -19.95 -8.13
N ALA A 444 -4.02 -19.25 -7.19
CA ALA A 444 -4.25 -17.82 -7.29
C ALA A 444 -2.95 -17.02 -7.08
N LEU A 445 -2.84 -15.86 -7.73
CA LEU A 445 -1.73 -14.93 -7.51
C LEU A 445 -2.04 -14.07 -6.28
N LEU A 446 -1.11 -14.06 -5.32
CA LEU A 446 -1.13 -13.15 -4.18
C LEU A 446 -0.20 -11.97 -4.44
N ALA A 447 -0.68 -10.75 -4.25
CA ALA A 447 0.14 -9.56 -4.12
C ALA A 447 -0.09 -8.96 -2.74
N PHE A 448 0.98 -8.56 -2.06
CA PHE A 448 0.89 -8.00 -0.73
C PHE A 448 1.11 -6.49 -0.74
N GLY A 449 0.35 -5.80 0.09
CA GLY A 449 0.46 -4.39 0.41
C GLY A 449 0.24 -4.14 1.88
N SER A 450 0.48 -2.93 2.33
CA SER A 450 0.27 -2.54 3.72
C SER A 450 -1.11 -1.97 3.97
N ASP A 451 -1.71 -1.37 2.94
CA ASP A 451 -2.84 -0.45 3.10
C ASP A 451 -2.47 0.73 4.01
N TRP A 452 -1.18 1.15 3.93
CA TRP A 452 -0.71 2.30 4.69
C TRP A 452 -1.51 3.53 4.25
N ASP A 453 -2.15 4.15 5.14
CA ASP A 453 -1.89 4.40 6.58
C ASP A 453 -2.73 3.54 7.56
N VAL A 454 -3.57 2.63 7.05
CA VAL A 454 -4.37 1.72 7.89
C VAL A 454 -3.45 0.82 8.73
N ALA A 455 -2.41 0.26 8.13
CA ALA A 455 -1.38 -0.53 8.80
C ALA A 455 0.01 0.06 8.56
N PRO A 456 1.05 -0.34 9.31
CA PRO A 456 2.41 0.15 9.09
C PRO A 456 2.92 -0.12 7.69
N LEU A 457 3.58 0.86 7.05
CA LEU A 457 4.30 0.70 5.79
C LEU A 457 5.58 -0.10 6.02
N SER A 458 5.43 -1.36 6.38
CA SER A 458 6.54 -2.24 6.74
C SER A 458 6.36 -3.63 6.14
N PRO A 459 7.00 -3.92 4.99
CA PRO A 459 6.98 -5.27 4.41
C PRO A 459 7.49 -6.34 5.37
N ILE A 460 8.45 -6.03 6.24
CA ILE A 460 8.95 -6.98 7.26
C ILE A 460 7.84 -7.37 8.24
N SER A 461 7.06 -6.40 8.71
CA SER A 461 5.90 -6.68 9.57
C SER A 461 4.82 -7.48 8.82
N GLY A 462 4.61 -7.21 7.53
CA GLY A 462 3.71 -7.99 6.69
C GLY A 462 4.20 -9.42 6.46
N ILE A 463 5.49 -9.64 6.25
CA ILE A 463 6.11 -10.97 6.14
C ILE A 463 5.94 -11.74 7.45
N ASP A 464 6.24 -11.11 8.61
CA ASP A 464 6.00 -11.72 9.93
C ASP A 464 4.54 -12.12 10.10
N ALA A 465 3.63 -11.21 9.77
CA ALA A 465 2.19 -11.45 9.87
C ALA A 465 1.72 -12.64 9.00
N ALA A 466 2.22 -12.75 7.77
CA ALA A 466 1.85 -13.84 6.87
C ALA A 466 2.41 -15.20 7.31
N VAL A 467 3.63 -15.20 7.88
CA VAL A 467 4.35 -16.41 8.29
C VAL A 467 3.91 -16.88 9.67
N ASN A 468 3.82 -15.98 10.63
CA ASN A 468 3.55 -16.32 12.04
C ASN A 468 2.08 -16.21 12.42
N ARG A 469 1.33 -15.25 11.85
CA ARG A 469 -0.08 -14.96 12.16
C ARG A 469 -0.37 -14.78 13.67
N ARG A 470 0.63 -14.33 14.44
CA ARG A 470 0.48 -14.05 15.87
C ARG A 470 -0.27 -12.73 16.03
N THR A 471 -1.42 -12.75 16.69
CA THR A 471 -2.21 -11.53 16.92
C THR A 471 -1.50 -10.54 17.83
N LEU A 472 -1.74 -9.25 17.59
CA LEU A 472 -1.05 -8.15 18.29
C LEU A 472 -1.30 -8.13 19.82
N ASP A 473 -2.36 -8.77 20.28
CA ASP A 473 -2.69 -8.92 21.72
C ASP A 473 -1.99 -10.12 22.40
N GLY A 474 -1.18 -10.87 21.66
CA GLY A 474 -0.45 -12.04 22.15
C GLY A 474 -1.31 -13.27 22.46
N LYS A 475 -2.65 -13.22 22.26
CA LYS A 475 -3.56 -14.33 22.61
C LYS A 475 -3.45 -15.52 21.65
N ASN A 476 -2.88 -15.33 20.46
CA ASN A 476 -2.67 -16.38 19.47
C ASN A 476 -1.17 -16.62 19.20
N PRO A 477 -0.38 -17.11 20.19
CA PRO A 477 1.07 -17.25 20.06
C PRO A 477 1.48 -18.28 19.00
N LYS A 478 0.61 -19.24 18.69
CA LYS A 478 0.81 -20.23 17.62
C LYS A 478 0.25 -19.77 16.26
N GLY A 479 -0.33 -18.57 16.19
CA GLY A 479 -0.98 -17.99 15.02
C GLY A 479 -2.50 -18.14 15.04
N TRP A 480 -3.21 -17.08 14.66
CA TRP A 480 -4.65 -17.10 14.43
C TRP A 480 -4.95 -17.75 13.07
N ILE A 481 -5.83 -18.75 13.06
CA ILE A 481 -6.10 -19.57 11.86
C ILE A 481 -4.79 -20.07 11.22
N PRO A 482 -3.99 -20.88 11.95
CA PRO A 482 -2.61 -21.21 11.56
C PRO A 482 -2.50 -22.00 10.25
N GLU A 483 -3.58 -22.63 9.79
CA GLU A 483 -3.69 -23.30 8.49
C GLU A 483 -3.54 -22.36 7.29
N GLN A 484 -3.67 -21.03 7.50
CA GLN A 484 -3.49 -20.04 6.47
C GLN A 484 -2.09 -19.40 6.45
N LYS A 485 -1.14 -19.93 7.23
CA LYS A 485 0.26 -19.51 7.17
C LYS A 485 0.89 -19.84 5.83
N ILE A 486 1.85 -19.01 5.42
CA ILE A 486 2.68 -19.24 4.25
C ILE A 486 4.16 -19.15 4.61
N GLY A 487 5.03 -19.63 3.71
CA GLY A 487 6.48 -19.56 3.89
C GLY A 487 7.05 -18.16 3.68
N VAL A 488 8.24 -17.91 4.23
CA VAL A 488 8.94 -16.62 4.09
C VAL A 488 9.19 -16.28 2.61
N GLU A 489 9.60 -17.26 1.81
CA GLU A 489 9.85 -17.04 0.38
C GLU A 489 8.56 -16.71 -0.38
N GLU A 490 7.43 -17.36 -0.05
CA GLU A 490 6.13 -17.05 -0.62
C GLU A 490 5.71 -15.61 -0.29
N ALA A 491 5.92 -15.18 0.95
CA ALA A 491 5.66 -13.81 1.39
C ALA A 491 6.58 -12.78 0.71
N LEU A 492 7.88 -13.09 0.56
CA LEU A 492 8.83 -12.26 -0.19
C LEU A 492 8.39 -12.10 -1.66
N ARG A 493 7.98 -13.20 -2.31
CA ARG A 493 7.46 -13.15 -3.69
C ARG A 493 6.22 -12.27 -3.80
N ALA A 494 5.32 -12.33 -2.83
CA ALA A 494 4.10 -11.52 -2.80
C ALA A 494 4.40 -10.01 -2.65
N TYR A 495 5.50 -9.63 -1.97
CA TYR A 495 5.98 -8.25 -1.88
C TYR A 495 6.97 -7.84 -3.00
N THR A 496 7.33 -8.74 -3.92
CA THR A 496 8.32 -8.45 -4.98
C THR A 496 7.82 -8.89 -6.36
N SER A 497 8.12 -10.12 -6.78
CA SER A 497 7.85 -10.59 -8.15
C SER A 497 6.34 -10.67 -8.46
N THR A 498 5.51 -11.13 -7.53
CA THR A 498 4.06 -11.21 -7.76
C THR A 498 3.42 -9.82 -7.70
N ALA A 499 3.87 -8.94 -6.79
CA ALA A 499 3.43 -7.54 -6.75
C ALA A 499 3.81 -6.80 -8.05
N ALA A 500 5.01 -7.04 -8.60
CA ALA A 500 5.40 -6.50 -9.91
C ALA A 500 4.47 -7.00 -11.02
N ARG A 501 4.16 -8.32 -11.02
CA ARG A 501 3.24 -8.92 -11.99
C ARG A 501 1.82 -8.36 -11.84
N ALA A 502 1.36 -8.14 -10.61
CA ALA A 502 0.07 -7.54 -10.34
C ALA A 502 -0.08 -6.15 -10.98
N GLY A 503 1.01 -5.38 -11.04
CA GLY A 503 1.05 -4.06 -11.67
C GLY A 503 1.60 -4.04 -13.10
N PHE A 504 1.69 -5.17 -13.84
CA PHE A 504 2.26 -5.24 -15.19
C PHE A 504 3.71 -4.71 -15.30
N ALA A 505 4.51 -4.87 -14.25
CA ALA A 505 5.88 -4.37 -14.15
C ALA A 505 6.94 -5.49 -13.99
N GLU A 506 6.57 -6.76 -14.15
CA GLU A 506 7.46 -7.90 -13.94
C GLU A 506 8.66 -7.96 -14.92
N LYS A 507 8.58 -7.28 -16.05
CA LYS A 507 9.70 -7.13 -16.99
C LYS A 507 10.73 -6.10 -16.49
N GLU A 508 10.30 -5.15 -15.65
CA GLU A 508 11.11 -4.01 -15.20
C GLU A 508 11.67 -4.20 -13.79
N LYS A 509 10.92 -4.86 -12.88
CA LYS A 509 11.24 -4.94 -11.45
C LYS A 509 10.67 -6.19 -10.79
N GLY A 510 10.86 -6.34 -9.48
CA GLY A 510 10.36 -7.47 -8.68
C GLY A 510 11.31 -8.66 -8.61
N SER A 511 12.42 -8.63 -9.33
CA SER A 511 13.55 -9.56 -9.19
C SER A 511 14.85 -8.87 -9.59
N LEU A 512 16.00 -9.37 -9.10
CA LEU A 512 17.32 -8.85 -9.41
C LEU A 512 17.91 -9.65 -10.57
N ALA A 513 17.53 -9.27 -11.79
CA ALA A 513 18.01 -9.86 -13.04
C ALA A 513 18.58 -8.79 -13.96
N VAL A 514 19.53 -9.16 -14.81
CA VAL A 514 20.14 -8.25 -15.78
C VAL A 514 19.07 -7.59 -16.65
N GLY A 515 19.19 -6.28 -16.87
CA GLY A 515 18.26 -5.43 -17.62
C GLY A 515 17.13 -4.83 -16.77
N LYS A 516 16.84 -5.38 -15.59
CA LYS A 516 15.83 -4.82 -14.67
C LYS A 516 16.35 -3.63 -13.89
N LEU A 517 15.43 -2.88 -13.31
CA LEU A 517 15.72 -1.74 -12.45
C LEU A 517 16.54 -2.19 -11.23
N ALA A 518 17.55 -1.40 -10.89
CA ALA A 518 18.45 -1.68 -9.77
C ALA A 518 17.83 -1.21 -8.45
N ASP A 519 16.70 -1.85 -8.08
CA ASP A 519 15.94 -1.60 -6.87
C ASP A 519 16.14 -2.78 -5.92
N PHE A 520 16.79 -2.56 -4.77
CA PHE A 520 17.05 -3.61 -3.80
C PHE A 520 17.14 -3.10 -2.36
N VAL A 521 17.01 -4.01 -1.42
CA VAL A 521 17.03 -3.74 0.01
C VAL A 521 18.08 -4.61 0.68
N VAL A 522 18.87 -4.01 1.56
CA VAL A 522 19.81 -4.70 2.46
C VAL A 522 19.13 -4.85 3.82
N LEU A 523 19.00 -6.09 4.29
CA LEU A 523 18.36 -6.42 5.56
C LEU A 523 19.42 -6.72 6.63
N SER A 524 19.15 -6.33 7.87
CA SER A 524 20.03 -6.55 9.02
C SER A 524 20.14 -8.03 9.40
N ARG A 525 19.13 -8.85 9.05
CA ARG A 525 19.07 -10.29 9.32
C ARG A 525 18.71 -11.06 8.05
N ASP A 526 19.12 -12.31 8.00
CA ASP A 526 18.78 -13.22 6.90
C ASP A 526 17.41 -13.88 7.14
N VAL A 527 16.33 -13.20 6.73
CA VAL A 527 14.94 -13.65 6.94
C VAL A 527 14.64 -15.03 6.36
N LEU A 528 15.46 -15.53 5.41
CA LEU A 528 15.31 -16.86 4.82
C LEU A 528 15.97 -17.97 5.66
N SER A 529 16.78 -17.61 6.67
CA SER A 529 17.55 -18.58 7.48
C SER A 529 17.31 -18.48 8.98
N ILE A 530 16.82 -17.34 9.48
CA ILE A 530 16.50 -17.18 10.90
C ILE A 530 15.20 -17.90 11.28
N PRO A 531 15.02 -18.28 12.55
CA PRO A 531 13.73 -18.77 13.03
C PRO A 531 12.60 -17.76 12.74
N PRO A 532 11.41 -18.22 12.31
CA PRO A 532 10.31 -17.30 12.00
C PRO A 532 9.96 -16.32 13.13
N GLY A 533 10.16 -16.73 14.39
CA GLY A 533 9.92 -15.87 15.56
C GLY A 533 10.81 -14.64 15.64
N GLU A 534 11.94 -14.61 14.92
CA GLU A 534 12.92 -13.53 14.90
C GLU A 534 12.71 -12.54 13.72
N ILE A 535 11.78 -12.81 12.82
CA ILE A 535 11.49 -11.92 11.68
C ILE A 535 11.20 -10.49 12.13
N PRO A 536 10.42 -10.22 13.20
CA PRO A 536 10.12 -8.86 13.66
C PRO A 536 11.35 -8.02 14.04
N ASP A 537 12.45 -8.67 14.42
CA ASP A 537 13.69 -7.98 14.79
C ASP A 537 14.53 -7.56 13.57
N THR A 538 14.09 -7.91 12.36
CA THR A 538 14.78 -7.53 11.12
C THR A 538 14.53 -6.07 10.81
N ARG A 539 15.59 -5.36 10.43
CA ARG A 539 15.54 -3.94 10.03
C ARG A 539 16.04 -3.79 8.61
N VAL A 540 15.64 -2.70 7.97
CA VAL A 540 16.23 -2.24 6.73
C VAL A 540 17.50 -1.47 7.05
N ASP A 541 18.63 -1.93 6.53
CA ASP A 541 19.94 -1.26 6.69
C ASP A 541 20.22 -0.31 5.53
N ALA A 542 19.76 -0.64 4.31
CA ALA A 542 19.83 0.26 3.18
C ALA A 542 18.74 -0.04 2.15
N THR A 543 18.28 1.01 1.48
CA THR A 543 17.35 0.94 0.34
C THR A 543 17.98 1.61 -0.86
N VAL A 544 17.99 0.89 -1.97
CA VAL A 544 18.54 1.37 -3.25
C VAL A 544 17.44 1.39 -4.29
N VAL A 545 17.29 2.51 -4.98
CA VAL A 545 16.32 2.70 -6.07
C VAL A 545 17.04 3.25 -7.28
N GLY A 546 16.92 2.55 -8.43
CA GLY A 546 17.62 2.94 -9.65
C GLY A 546 19.15 3.01 -9.46
N GLY A 547 19.74 2.14 -8.64
CA GLY A 547 21.17 2.13 -8.35
C GLY A 547 21.64 3.28 -7.44
N GLN A 548 20.73 4.06 -6.86
CA GLN A 548 21.05 5.13 -5.91
C GLN A 548 20.64 4.73 -4.51
N ILE A 549 21.51 4.94 -3.52
CA ILE A 549 21.19 4.72 -2.10
C ILE A 549 20.27 5.86 -1.66
N VAL A 550 18.99 5.54 -1.42
CA VAL A 550 17.97 6.50 -0.99
C VAL A 550 17.76 6.50 0.53
N TYR A 551 18.22 5.45 1.19
CA TYR A 551 18.25 5.33 2.64
C TYR A 551 19.42 4.45 3.07
N SER A 552 20.11 4.82 4.14
CA SER A 552 21.07 3.98 4.85
C SER A 552 21.03 4.32 6.35
N ARG A 553 21.15 3.28 7.17
CA ARG A 553 21.17 3.37 8.63
C ARG A 553 22.59 3.56 9.16
#